data_617045b34d7486f86f6972332c4684e1
#
_entry.id   617045b34d7486f86f6972332c4684e1
#
_cell.length_a   1.000
_cell.length_b   1.000
_cell.length_c   1.000
_cell.angle_alpha   90.00
_cell.angle_beta   90.00
_cell.angle_gamma   90.00
#
_symmetry.space_group_name_H-M   'P 1'
#
loop_
_entity.id
_entity.type
_entity.pdbx_description
1 polymer ?
#
loop_
_entity_poly.entity_id
_entity_poly.type
_entity_poly.pdbx_seq_one_letter_code
_entity_poly.pdbx_strand_id
1 'polypeptide(L)'
;ACTTARSGGTSAVAVSQEVDSWGVEGQGWEAVLDRQQWQGAADCAAVMVEALAADLPDTPVVANLNVPNVQASELKGWRRTEVGTRPPRAMTQATLEPKLGHEGAFHVDMKWGDPVDLPEHTDGGAVMAGYASVSWLSELAHSEPGVPQAAAAEAALDRLVSG
;
A
#
# COMPACT_ATOMS: atom_id res chain seq x y z
N ALA A 1 -4.01 6.97 -8.32
CA ALA A 1 -5.34 7.59 -8.34
C ALA A 1 -5.40 8.83 -7.43
N CYS A 2 -5.22 8.70 -6.10
CA CYS A 2 -5.37 9.83 -5.15
C CYS A 2 -4.38 10.97 -5.39
N THR A 3 -3.11 10.68 -5.66
CA THR A 3 -2.11 11.71 -6.02
C THR A 3 -2.45 12.42 -7.32
N THR A 4 -3.01 11.70 -8.30
CA THR A 4 -3.51 12.28 -9.56
C THR A 4 -4.72 13.19 -9.31
N ALA A 5 -5.65 12.80 -8.45
CA ALA A 5 -6.79 13.61 -8.06
C ALA A 5 -6.35 14.94 -7.43
N ARG A 6 -5.37 14.89 -6.51
CA ARG A 6 -4.77 16.07 -5.90
C ARG A 6 -4.14 17.00 -6.92
N SER A 7 -3.36 16.46 -7.87
CA SER A 7 -2.78 17.25 -8.98
C SER A 7 -3.85 17.88 -9.87
N GLY A 8 -5.04 17.29 -9.95
CA GLY A 8 -6.21 17.83 -10.63
C GLY A 8 -7.08 18.78 -9.78
N GLY A 9 -6.63 19.18 -8.59
CA GLY A 9 -7.33 20.11 -7.72
C GLY A 9 -8.38 19.46 -6.79
N THR A 10 -8.36 18.13 -6.60
CA THR A 10 -9.34 17.41 -5.78
C THR A 10 -8.66 16.72 -4.59
N SER A 11 -9.18 16.94 -3.38
CA SER A 11 -8.79 16.17 -2.20
C SER A 11 -9.20 14.70 -2.34
N ALA A 12 -8.41 13.79 -1.75
CA ALA A 12 -8.68 12.36 -1.87
C ALA A 12 -8.32 11.60 -0.57
N VAL A 13 -9.03 10.50 -0.33
CA VAL A 13 -8.73 9.54 0.72
C VAL A 13 -8.43 8.19 0.07
N ALA A 14 -7.21 7.70 0.25
CA ALA A 14 -6.83 6.34 -0.09
C ALA A 14 -7.10 5.46 1.13
N VAL A 15 -7.83 4.36 0.95
CA VAL A 15 -8.17 3.44 2.03
C VAL A 15 -7.57 2.07 1.74
N SER A 16 -6.83 1.56 2.70
CA SER A 16 -6.27 0.21 2.67
C SER A 16 -6.65 -0.53 3.96
N GLN A 17 -6.90 -1.81 3.85
CA GLN A 17 -7.15 -2.68 4.99
C GLN A 17 -6.08 -3.75 5.07
N GLU A 18 -5.64 -4.05 6.29
CA GLU A 18 -4.79 -5.20 6.56
C GLU A 18 -5.43 -6.49 6.07
N VAL A 19 -4.62 -7.36 5.51
CA VAL A 19 -5.04 -8.70 5.11
C VAL A 19 -4.37 -9.71 6.04
N ASP A 20 -5.18 -10.39 6.84
CA ASP A 20 -4.70 -11.39 7.80
C ASP A 20 -3.91 -12.49 7.10
N SER A 21 -2.77 -12.81 7.67
CA SER A 21 -1.90 -13.89 7.19
C SER A 21 -1.43 -13.72 5.74
N TRP A 22 -1.40 -12.50 5.22
CA TRP A 22 -0.87 -12.21 3.89
C TRP A 22 0.54 -12.80 3.72
N GLY A 23 0.75 -13.54 2.63
CA GLY A 23 2.04 -14.16 2.33
C GLY A 23 2.32 -15.45 3.12
N VAL A 24 1.32 -16.07 3.75
CA VAL A 24 1.47 -17.41 4.33
C VAL A 24 1.35 -18.46 3.21
N GLU A 25 2.34 -19.35 3.11
CA GLU A 25 2.37 -20.41 2.11
C GLU A 25 1.12 -21.31 2.20
N GLY A 26 0.55 -21.64 1.04
CA GLY A 26 -0.63 -22.50 0.95
C GLY A 26 -1.96 -21.83 1.28
N GLN A 27 -1.98 -20.54 1.62
CA GLN A 27 -3.21 -19.82 1.88
C GLN A 27 -3.94 -19.46 0.58
N GLY A 28 -5.17 -19.95 0.41
CA GLY A 28 -6.03 -19.57 -0.70
C GLY A 28 -6.53 -18.13 -0.57
N TRP A 29 -6.59 -17.42 -1.68
CA TRP A 29 -7.07 -16.02 -1.73
C TRP A 29 -8.51 -15.88 -1.23
N GLU A 30 -9.38 -16.82 -1.61
CA GLU A 30 -10.79 -16.87 -1.18
C GLU A 30 -10.93 -16.98 0.34
N ALA A 31 -10.19 -17.90 0.98
CA ALA A 31 -10.23 -18.06 2.43
C ALA A 31 -9.70 -16.82 3.19
N VAL A 32 -8.85 -16.02 2.57
CA VAL A 32 -8.39 -14.73 3.13
C VAL A 32 -9.51 -13.70 3.06
N LEU A 33 -10.19 -13.59 1.90
CA LEU A 33 -11.26 -12.62 1.67
C LEU A 33 -12.47 -12.86 2.58
N ASP A 34 -12.80 -14.11 2.86
CA ASP A 34 -13.93 -14.49 3.73
C ASP A 34 -13.77 -14.01 5.18
N ARG A 35 -12.54 -13.75 5.61
CA ARG A 35 -12.23 -13.29 6.98
C ARG A 35 -12.04 -11.78 7.09
N GLN A 36 -12.21 -11.04 6.00
CA GLN A 36 -12.00 -9.59 6.00
C GLN A 36 -13.15 -8.84 6.64
N GLN A 37 -12.82 -7.92 7.55
CA GLN A 37 -13.76 -7.07 8.28
C GLN A 37 -13.96 -5.74 7.55
N TRP A 38 -14.40 -5.80 6.29
CA TRP A 38 -14.52 -4.65 5.38
C TRP A 38 -15.26 -3.45 5.99
N GLN A 39 -16.24 -3.72 6.89
CA GLN A 39 -17.02 -2.67 7.52
C GLN A 39 -16.15 -1.77 8.41
N GLY A 40 -15.15 -2.31 9.11
CA GLY A 40 -14.26 -1.51 9.94
C GLY A 40 -13.51 -0.44 9.15
N ALA A 41 -12.95 -0.81 7.99
CA ALA A 41 -12.29 0.15 7.11
C ALA A 41 -13.28 1.15 6.49
N ALA A 42 -14.48 0.70 6.12
CA ALA A 42 -15.53 1.54 5.55
C ALA A 42 -16.01 2.60 6.56
N ASP A 43 -16.22 2.24 7.83
CA ASP A 43 -16.64 3.16 8.88
C ASP A 43 -15.56 4.23 9.13
N CYS A 44 -14.29 3.85 9.19
CA CYS A 44 -13.18 4.80 9.32
C CYS A 44 -13.09 5.75 8.12
N ALA A 45 -13.28 5.23 6.91
CA ALA A 45 -13.26 6.04 5.70
C ALA A 45 -14.43 7.03 5.65
N ALA A 46 -15.63 6.59 6.02
CA ALA A 46 -16.84 7.41 6.00
C ALA A 46 -16.68 8.67 6.86
N VAL A 47 -16.27 8.52 8.12
CA VAL A 47 -16.12 9.68 9.03
C VAL A 47 -15.04 10.65 8.55
N MET A 48 -13.96 10.16 7.92
CA MET A 48 -12.92 11.02 7.37
C MET A 48 -13.41 11.78 6.13
N VAL A 49 -14.11 11.09 5.23
CA VAL A 49 -14.65 11.71 4.01
C VAL A 49 -15.72 12.75 4.35
N GLU A 50 -16.63 12.43 5.27
CA GLU A 50 -17.66 13.36 5.74
C GLU A 50 -17.04 14.63 6.34
N ALA A 51 -16.03 14.49 7.20
CA ALA A 51 -15.35 15.63 7.81
C ALA A 51 -14.62 16.51 6.77
N LEU A 52 -13.93 15.89 5.81
CA LEU A 52 -13.25 16.62 4.74
C LEU A 52 -14.23 17.30 3.77
N ALA A 53 -15.37 16.66 3.50
CA ALA A 53 -16.39 17.20 2.62
C ALA A 53 -17.18 18.35 3.26
N ALA A 54 -17.32 18.36 4.58
CA ALA A 54 -17.99 19.42 5.31
C ALA A 54 -17.22 20.76 5.29
N ASP A 55 -15.89 20.69 5.23
CA ASP A 55 -15.02 21.87 5.16
C ASP A 55 -13.81 21.54 4.26
N LEU A 56 -14.00 21.70 2.96
CA LEU A 56 -12.97 21.37 1.98
C LEU A 56 -11.78 22.34 2.10
N PRO A 57 -10.56 21.83 2.20
CA PRO A 57 -9.38 22.68 2.28
C PRO A 57 -9.13 23.40 0.94
N ASP A 58 -8.70 24.65 0.99
CA ASP A 58 -8.32 25.46 -0.19
C ASP A 58 -7.21 24.80 -1.02
N THR A 59 -6.31 24.11 -0.36
CA THR A 59 -5.27 23.31 -1.01
C THR A 59 -5.64 21.83 -0.92
N PRO A 60 -5.76 21.13 -2.06
CA PRO A 60 -6.10 19.71 -2.07
C PRO A 60 -5.13 18.85 -1.25
N VAL A 61 -5.67 17.93 -0.50
CA VAL A 61 -4.92 17.00 0.36
C VAL A 61 -5.15 15.56 -0.05
N VAL A 62 -4.19 14.70 0.26
CA VAL A 62 -4.33 13.25 0.16
C VAL A 62 -4.12 12.64 1.54
N ALA A 63 -5.16 12.03 2.07
CA ALA A 63 -5.07 11.17 3.24
C ALA A 63 -4.86 9.72 2.80
N ASN A 64 -3.89 9.05 3.40
CA ASN A 64 -3.67 7.62 3.28
C ASN A 64 -4.10 6.96 4.60
N LEU A 65 -5.23 6.28 4.57
CA LEU A 65 -5.83 5.59 5.70
C LEU A 65 -5.55 4.09 5.59
N ASN A 66 -4.85 3.53 6.57
CA ASN A 66 -4.64 2.08 6.67
C ASN A 66 -5.30 1.57 7.95
N VAL A 67 -6.10 0.52 7.85
CA VAL A 67 -6.93 0.02 8.97
C VAL A 67 -6.61 -1.45 9.23
N PRO A 68 -6.41 -1.86 10.50
CA PRO A 68 -6.34 -3.27 10.88
C PRO A 68 -7.58 -4.05 10.45
N ASN A 69 -7.45 -5.36 10.28
CA ASN A 69 -8.56 -6.23 9.92
C ASN A 69 -9.48 -6.54 11.13
N VAL A 70 -10.11 -5.51 11.66
CA VAL A 70 -11.04 -5.59 12.82
C VAL A 70 -12.24 -4.66 12.61
N GLN A 71 -13.28 -4.83 13.42
CA GLN A 71 -14.37 -3.85 13.48
C GLN A 71 -13.87 -2.51 14.05
N ALA A 72 -14.49 -1.40 13.68
CA ALA A 72 -14.10 -0.07 14.15
C ALA A 72 -14.12 0.04 15.70
N SER A 73 -15.02 -0.67 16.37
CA SER A 73 -15.12 -0.72 17.85
C SER A 73 -13.98 -1.48 18.53
N GLU A 74 -13.22 -2.28 17.79
CA GLU A 74 -12.10 -3.09 18.29
C GLU A 74 -10.76 -2.41 18.08
N LEU A 75 -10.71 -1.29 17.32
CA LEU A 75 -9.51 -0.49 17.16
C LEU A 75 -9.05 0.06 18.51
N LYS A 76 -7.75 0.02 18.76
CA LYS A 76 -7.16 0.68 19.94
C LYS A 76 -7.17 2.21 19.84
N GLY A 77 -7.64 2.77 18.73
CA GLY A 77 -7.68 4.17 18.39
C GLY A 77 -7.05 4.41 17.02
N TRP A 78 -6.62 5.64 16.76
CA TRP A 78 -5.92 6.00 15.54
C TRP A 78 -4.61 6.73 15.83
N ARG A 79 -3.71 6.77 14.84
CA ARG A 79 -2.42 7.47 14.93
C ARG A 79 -2.13 8.25 13.65
N ARG A 80 -1.57 9.44 13.80
CA ARG A 80 -0.90 10.12 12.70
C ARG A 80 0.45 9.48 12.48
N THR A 81 0.75 9.07 11.24
CA THR A 81 1.91 8.26 10.91
C THR A 81 2.68 8.81 9.73
N GLU A 82 3.89 8.30 9.55
CA GLU A 82 4.69 8.43 8.33
C GLU A 82 4.55 7.19 7.49
N VAL A 83 4.76 7.32 6.17
CA VAL A 83 4.81 6.16 5.28
C VAL A 83 6.06 5.34 5.57
N GLY A 84 5.90 4.08 5.90
CA GLY A 84 7.00 3.18 6.20
C GLY A 84 7.83 2.87 4.95
N THR A 85 9.13 2.70 5.15
CA THR A 85 10.06 2.33 4.07
C THR A 85 10.23 0.81 3.89
N ARG A 86 9.63 0.03 4.77
CA ARG A 86 9.73 -1.43 4.78
C ARG A 86 8.34 -2.05 4.86
N PRO A 87 8.04 -3.07 4.05
CA PRO A 87 6.81 -3.86 4.22
C PRO A 87 6.93 -4.77 5.45
N PRO A 88 5.80 -5.21 6.04
CA PRO A 88 5.80 -6.16 7.15
C PRO A 88 6.39 -7.52 6.77
N ARG A 89 6.35 -7.87 5.50
CA ARG A 89 7.02 -9.02 4.90
C ARG A 89 7.58 -8.65 3.55
N ALA A 90 8.77 -9.13 3.22
CA ALA A 90 9.37 -8.98 1.90
C ALA A 90 9.21 -10.28 1.11
N MET A 91 8.98 -10.18 -0.19
CA MET A 91 9.08 -11.32 -1.09
C MET A 91 10.55 -11.73 -1.20
N THR A 92 10.85 -12.99 -0.91
CA THR A 92 12.21 -13.52 -0.93
C THR A 92 12.55 -14.25 -2.23
N GLN A 93 11.55 -14.81 -2.88
CA GLN A 93 11.69 -15.55 -4.13
C GLN A 93 10.40 -15.48 -4.94
N ALA A 94 10.52 -15.42 -6.27
CA ALA A 94 9.42 -15.66 -7.19
C ALA A 94 9.87 -16.65 -8.25
N THR A 95 9.06 -17.65 -8.54
CA THR A 95 9.25 -18.62 -9.62
C THR A 95 8.09 -18.58 -10.60
N LEU A 96 8.41 -18.75 -11.88
CA LEU A 96 7.40 -18.83 -12.93
C LEU A 96 7.18 -20.30 -13.30
N GLU A 97 5.95 -20.78 -13.12
CA GLU A 97 5.54 -22.13 -13.50
C GLU A 97 4.61 -22.07 -14.71
N PRO A 98 4.88 -22.81 -15.80
CA PRO A 98 4.00 -22.81 -16.97
C PRO A 98 2.58 -23.23 -16.58
N LYS A 99 1.58 -22.46 -17.02
CA LYS A 99 0.17 -22.78 -16.78
C LYS A 99 -0.30 -23.82 -17.79
N LEU A 100 -0.62 -25.02 -17.31
CA LEU A 100 -1.10 -26.12 -18.15
C LEU A 100 -2.33 -25.70 -18.98
N GLY A 101 -2.28 -25.98 -20.29
CA GLY A 101 -3.38 -25.66 -21.21
C GLY A 101 -3.44 -24.18 -21.67
N HIS A 102 -2.46 -23.36 -21.29
CA HIS A 102 -2.40 -21.94 -21.69
C HIS A 102 -0.98 -21.60 -22.16
N GLU A 103 -0.74 -21.70 -23.46
CA GLU A 103 0.57 -21.39 -24.05
C GLU A 103 0.98 -19.93 -23.76
N GLY A 104 2.22 -19.75 -23.29
CA GLY A 104 2.75 -18.43 -22.93
C GLY A 104 2.27 -17.86 -21.62
N ALA A 105 1.39 -18.54 -20.87
CA ALA A 105 0.93 -18.13 -19.55
C ALA A 105 1.68 -18.88 -18.43
N PHE A 106 1.90 -18.17 -17.32
CA PHE A 106 2.62 -18.70 -16.16
C PHE A 106 1.84 -18.42 -14.88
N HIS A 107 1.94 -19.31 -13.91
CA HIS A 107 1.69 -19.00 -12.52
C HIS A 107 2.95 -18.38 -11.92
N VAL A 108 2.76 -17.37 -11.09
CA VAL A 108 3.84 -16.81 -10.27
C VAL A 108 3.71 -17.41 -8.88
N ASP A 109 4.63 -18.27 -8.52
CA ASP A 109 4.76 -18.76 -7.15
C ASP A 109 5.69 -17.83 -6.37
N MET A 110 5.19 -17.28 -5.26
CA MET A 110 5.89 -16.28 -4.45
C MET A 110 6.14 -16.82 -3.05
N LYS A 111 7.40 -16.75 -2.63
CA LYS A 111 7.79 -17.03 -1.24
C LYS A 111 8.03 -15.73 -0.49
N TRP A 112 7.45 -15.66 0.69
CA TRP A 112 7.54 -14.51 1.58
C TRP A 112 8.45 -14.83 2.75
N GLY A 113 9.23 -13.85 3.18
CA GLY A 113 10.06 -13.95 4.38
C GLY A 113 9.24 -13.88 5.66
N ASP A 114 9.94 -13.99 6.77
CA ASP A 114 9.34 -13.82 8.08
C ASP A 114 8.81 -12.38 8.29
N PRO A 115 7.76 -12.20 9.09
CA PRO A 115 7.32 -10.87 9.50
C PRO A 115 8.43 -10.14 10.23
N VAL A 116 8.53 -8.83 10.02
CA VAL A 116 9.47 -7.96 10.74
C VAL A 116 8.68 -6.96 11.58
N ASP A 117 9.22 -6.65 12.76
CA ASP A 117 8.68 -5.57 13.57
C ASP A 117 8.88 -4.23 12.87
N LEU A 118 7.81 -3.45 12.81
CA LEU A 118 7.82 -2.11 12.23
C LEU A 118 7.67 -1.06 13.31
N PRO A 119 8.35 0.10 13.19
CA PRO A 119 8.20 1.18 14.16
C PRO A 119 6.74 1.68 14.19
N GLU A 120 6.17 1.82 15.39
CA GLU A 120 4.75 2.21 15.56
C GLU A 120 4.39 3.61 15.03
N HIS A 121 5.38 4.47 14.77
CA HIS A 121 5.16 5.77 14.13
C HIS A 121 4.99 5.67 12.61
N THR A 122 5.20 4.49 12.01
CA THR A 122 4.94 4.23 10.60
C THR A 122 3.54 3.67 10.39
N ASP A 123 3.02 3.80 9.17
CA ASP A 123 1.70 3.31 8.79
C ASP A 123 1.54 1.78 9.05
N GLY A 124 2.49 0.98 8.57
CA GLY A 124 2.47 -0.47 8.81
C GLY A 124 2.63 -0.83 10.29
N GLY A 125 3.52 -0.15 11.03
CA GLY A 125 3.73 -0.40 12.45
C GLY A 125 2.52 -0.06 13.30
N ALA A 126 1.81 1.04 13.01
CA ALA A 126 0.58 1.41 13.71
C ALA A 126 -0.52 0.35 13.48
N VAL A 127 -0.70 -0.11 12.23
CA VAL A 127 -1.67 -1.15 11.88
C VAL A 127 -1.35 -2.46 12.61
N MET A 128 -0.11 -2.93 12.59
CA MET A 128 0.33 -4.12 13.33
C MET A 128 0.10 -3.99 14.84
N ALA A 129 0.19 -2.77 15.38
CA ALA A 129 -0.09 -2.49 16.80
C ALA A 129 -1.59 -2.37 17.12
N GLY A 130 -2.50 -2.44 16.13
CA GLY A 130 -3.96 -2.41 16.27
C GLY A 130 -4.58 -1.01 16.20
N TYR A 131 -3.89 -0.03 15.61
CA TYR A 131 -4.38 1.34 15.42
C TYR A 131 -4.70 1.62 13.95
N ALA A 132 -5.75 2.37 13.69
CA ALA A 132 -5.92 2.97 12.37
C ALA A 132 -4.81 4.01 12.14
N SER A 133 -4.19 3.98 10.98
CA SER A 133 -3.07 4.83 10.60
C SER A 133 -3.52 5.88 9.59
N VAL A 134 -3.17 7.14 9.82
CA VAL A 134 -3.43 8.25 8.90
C VAL A 134 -2.12 8.93 8.54
N SER A 135 -1.72 8.84 7.29
CA SER A 135 -0.57 9.59 6.74
C SER A 135 -1.08 10.61 5.72
N TRP A 136 -0.52 11.82 5.73
CA TRP A 136 -0.83 12.85 4.73
C TRP A 136 0.25 12.85 3.66
N LEU A 137 -0.15 12.61 2.40
CA LEU A 137 0.78 12.47 1.29
C LEU A 137 0.97 13.80 0.55
N SER A 138 2.23 14.13 0.26
CA SER A 138 2.59 15.23 -0.61
C SER A 138 2.53 14.82 -2.10
N GLU A 139 2.90 15.73 -2.98
CA GLU A 139 3.07 15.44 -4.40
C GLU A 139 4.23 14.49 -4.64
N LEU A 140 4.15 13.72 -5.75
CA LEU A 140 5.30 13.01 -6.26
C LEU A 140 6.32 14.05 -6.73
N ALA A 141 7.53 13.94 -6.23
CA ALA A 141 8.64 14.81 -6.60
C ALA A 141 9.67 14.04 -7.43
N HIS A 142 10.38 14.76 -8.29
CA HIS A 142 11.58 14.25 -8.92
C HIS A 142 12.62 13.89 -7.85
N SER A 143 13.30 12.78 -8.04
CA SER A 143 14.45 12.43 -7.20
C SER A 143 15.59 11.92 -8.08
N GLU A 144 16.82 12.29 -7.71
CA GLU A 144 18.00 11.71 -8.31
C GLU A 144 18.14 10.26 -7.82
N PRO A 145 18.23 9.27 -8.73
CA PRO A 145 18.21 7.85 -8.34
C PRO A 145 19.43 7.41 -7.53
N GLY A 146 20.58 8.07 -7.65
CA GLY A 146 21.78 7.84 -6.84
C GLY A 146 22.35 6.40 -6.90
N VAL A 147 21.92 5.59 -7.85
CA VAL A 147 22.34 4.19 -8.00
C VAL A 147 22.98 3.94 -9.37
N PRO A 148 24.07 3.15 -9.44
CA PRO A 148 24.79 2.89 -10.72
C PRO A 148 23.90 2.29 -11.81
N GLN A 149 22.87 1.53 -11.43
CA GLN A 149 21.93 0.90 -12.34
C GLN A 149 21.10 1.92 -13.13
N ALA A 150 20.80 3.09 -12.55
CA ALA A 150 20.10 4.16 -13.25
C ALA A 150 20.95 4.72 -14.39
N ALA A 151 22.22 5.03 -14.15
CA ALA A 151 23.15 5.48 -15.18
C ALA A 151 23.32 4.43 -16.29
N ALA A 152 23.33 3.15 -15.96
CA ALA A 152 23.40 2.06 -16.94
C ALA A 152 22.15 2.00 -17.82
N ALA A 153 20.95 2.22 -17.23
CA ALA A 153 19.69 2.26 -17.96
C ALA A 153 19.61 3.48 -18.89
N GLU A 154 20.02 4.65 -18.43
CA GLU A 154 20.10 5.89 -19.22
C GLU A 154 21.05 5.71 -20.40
N ALA A 155 22.25 5.16 -20.17
CA ALA A 155 23.20 4.86 -21.24
C ALA A 155 22.67 3.81 -22.25
N ALA A 156 21.77 2.92 -21.83
CA ALA A 156 21.11 1.99 -22.75
C ALA A 156 20.09 2.71 -23.65
N LEU A 157 19.34 3.68 -23.11
CA LEU A 157 18.47 4.55 -23.90
C LEU A 157 19.24 5.40 -24.88
N ASP A 158 20.37 6.00 -24.48
CA ASP A 158 21.21 6.77 -25.36
C ASP A 158 21.69 5.97 -26.60
N ARG A 159 22.12 4.72 -26.38
CA ARG A 159 22.47 3.81 -27.46
C ARG A 159 21.30 3.49 -28.40
N LEU A 160 20.12 3.35 -27.86
CA LEU A 160 18.92 3.04 -28.65
C LEU A 160 18.55 4.21 -29.59
N VAL A 161 18.62 5.45 -29.09
CA VAL A 161 18.13 6.63 -29.82
C VAL A 161 19.21 7.27 -30.71
N SER A 162 20.47 6.88 -30.51
CA SER A 162 21.62 7.38 -31.31
C SER A 162 21.97 6.47 -32.49
N GLY A 163 21.38 5.31 -32.63
CA GLY A 163 21.56 4.35 -33.72
C GLY A 163 20.50 4.49 -34.75
#